data_b81f805aa1179291230a22e913cf7eb4
#
_entry.id   b81f805aa1179291230a22e913cf7eb4
#
_cell.length_a   1.000
_cell.length_b   1.000
_cell.length_c   1.000
_cell.angle_alpha   90.00
_cell.angle_beta   90.00
_cell.angle_gamma   90.00
#
_symmetry.space_group_name_H-M   'P 1'
#
loop_
_entity.id
_entity.type
_entity.pdbx_description
1 polymer ?
#
loop_
_entity_poly.entity_id
_entity_poly.type
_entity_poly.pdbx_seq_one_letter_code
_entity_poly.pdbx_strand_id
1 'polypeptide(L)'
;LVKGAKVINGNHYYFNNDYSQVKGAWANGRYYDGDSGQAVTNRFVQVGANKWAYLNQNGQKVVGLQHINGKLYYFEGNGVQAKGKLLTYRGKKYYFDANSGEAVTNRFIQISHGVWYYFNASGQAVTGEQVINGQHLYFDASGRQVKGRYVWVKGQRRYYDANIGAWVRKR
;
A
#
# COMPACT_ATOMS: atom_id res chain seq x y z
N LEU A 1 -41.77 13.13 0.75
CA LEU A 1 -40.38 13.43 1.06
C LEU A 1 -39.74 12.25 1.81
N VAL A 2 -38.50 11.85 1.42
CA VAL A 2 -37.81 10.68 1.97
C VAL A 2 -36.57 11.10 2.76
N LYS A 3 -36.27 10.34 3.83
CA LYS A 3 -35.09 10.52 4.67
C LYS A 3 -34.37 9.18 4.85
N GLY A 4 -33.05 9.24 5.15
CA GLY A 4 -32.21 8.09 5.40
C GLY A 4 -31.91 7.28 4.14
N ALA A 5 -31.50 6.02 4.34
CA ALA A 5 -31.15 5.12 3.26
C ALA A 5 -32.39 4.69 2.46
N LYS A 6 -32.31 4.72 1.14
CA LYS A 6 -33.38 4.30 0.21
C LYS A 6 -32.79 3.49 -0.93
N VAL A 7 -33.55 2.50 -1.40
CA VAL A 7 -33.27 1.76 -2.62
C VAL A 7 -34.29 2.20 -3.67
N ILE A 8 -33.82 2.73 -4.78
CA ILE A 8 -34.65 3.20 -5.88
C ILE A 8 -34.11 2.55 -7.16
N ASN A 9 -34.93 1.74 -7.82
CA ASN A 9 -34.55 0.97 -9.02
C ASN A 9 -33.28 0.13 -8.82
N GLY A 10 -33.12 -0.50 -7.63
CA GLY A 10 -31.96 -1.32 -7.28
C GLY A 10 -30.74 -0.55 -6.82
N ASN A 11 -30.73 0.77 -6.91
CA ASN A 11 -29.61 1.62 -6.48
C ASN A 11 -29.84 2.17 -5.07
N HIS A 12 -28.76 2.23 -4.28
CA HIS A 12 -28.80 2.77 -2.93
C HIS A 12 -28.51 4.28 -2.94
N TYR A 13 -29.36 5.03 -2.22
CA TYR A 13 -29.24 6.49 -2.02
C TYR A 13 -29.39 6.82 -0.54
N TYR A 14 -28.96 8.01 -0.15
CA TYR A 14 -29.16 8.52 1.19
C TYR A 14 -29.65 9.96 1.17
N PHE A 15 -30.63 10.25 2.00
CA PHE A 15 -31.24 11.58 2.14
C PHE A 15 -31.08 12.09 3.57
N ASN A 16 -30.60 13.30 3.71
CA ASN A 16 -30.44 13.99 4.99
C ASN A 16 -31.78 14.27 5.68
N ASN A 17 -31.72 14.80 6.90
CA ASN A 17 -32.90 15.18 7.65
C ASN A 17 -33.67 16.33 7.03
N ASP A 18 -33.03 17.18 6.21
CA ASP A 18 -33.63 18.25 5.42
C ASP A 18 -34.11 17.79 4.05
N TYR A 19 -34.11 16.46 3.80
CA TYR A 19 -34.49 15.79 2.56
C TYR A 19 -33.52 15.99 1.38
N SER A 20 -32.40 16.69 1.57
CA SER A 20 -31.36 16.79 0.54
C SER A 20 -30.69 15.45 0.31
N GLN A 21 -30.40 15.14 -0.98
CA GLN A 21 -29.69 13.93 -1.34
C GLN A 21 -28.19 14.05 -0.98
N VAL A 22 -27.63 13.05 -0.35
CA VAL A 22 -26.17 12.97 -0.12
C VAL A 22 -25.46 12.66 -1.45
N LYS A 23 -24.51 13.51 -1.80
CA LYS A 23 -23.63 13.37 -2.98
C LYS A 23 -22.19 13.72 -2.62
N GLY A 24 -21.20 13.00 -3.17
CA GLY A 24 -19.77 13.22 -2.92
C GLY A 24 -19.36 13.08 -1.45
N ALA A 25 -20.09 12.31 -0.66
CA ALA A 25 -19.89 12.23 0.79
C ALA A 25 -20.22 10.85 1.37
N TRP A 26 -19.71 10.64 2.58
CA TRP A 26 -20.03 9.45 3.38
C TRP A 26 -21.35 9.66 4.15
N ALA A 27 -22.20 8.65 4.12
CA ALA A 27 -23.35 8.55 4.99
C ALA A 27 -23.69 7.06 5.24
N ASN A 28 -24.10 6.73 6.44
CA ASN A 28 -24.54 5.37 6.82
C ASN A 28 -23.54 4.27 6.38
N GLY A 29 -22.23 4.52 6.54
CA GLY A 29 -21.17 3.56 6.20
C GLY A 29 -20.89 3.36 4.71
N ARG A 30 -21.51 4.13 3.82
CA ARG A 30 -21.32 4.12 2.36
C ARG A 30 -20.85 5.47 1.84
N TYR A 31 -20.14 5.47 0.73
CA TYR A 31 -19.83 6.69 -0.02
C TYR A 31 -20.79 6.83 -1.19
N TYR A 32 -21.37 8.00 -1.34
CA TYR A 32 -22.32 8.32 -2.40
C TYR A 32 -21.65 9.17 -3.46
N ASP A 33 -21.79 8.74 -4.71
CA ASP A 33 -21.15 9.37 -5.88
C ASP A 33 -21.53 10.85 -6.02
N GLY A 34 -20.56 11.68 -6.41
CA GLY A 34 -20.74 13.13 -6.45
C GLY A 34 -21.74 13.62 -7.50
N ASP A 35 -21.90 12.88 -8.60
CA ASP A 35 -22.79 13.24 -9.69
C ASP A 35 -24.18 12.60 -9.51
N SER A 36 -24.20 11.28 -9.43
CA SER A 36 -25.43 10.50 -9.37
C SER A 36 -26.07 10.43 -7.97
N GLY A 37 -25.26 10.54 -6.93
CA GLY A 37 -25.67 10.26 -5.55
C GLY A 37 -25.95 8.77 -5.27
N GLN A 38 -25.60 7.87 -6.17
CA GLN A 38 -25.69 6.43 -5.94
C GLN A 38 -24.55 5.95 -5.03
N ALA A 39 -24.81 4.96 -4.19
CA ALA A 39 -23.75 4.33 -3.40
C ALA A 39 -22.70 3.70 -4.33
N VAL A 40 -21.44 4.04 -4.09
CA VAL A 40 -20.30 3.49 -4.84
C VAL A 40 -20.04 2.04 -4.43
N THR A 41 -19.82 1.17 -5.41
CA THR A 41 -19.48 -0.24 -5.21
C THR A 41 -18.38 -0.68 -6.19
N ASN A 42 -17.56 -1.65 -5.79
CA ASN A 42 -16.52 -2.30 -6.61
C ASN A 42 -15.61 -1.33 -7.36
N ARG A 43 -15.28 -0.20 -6.80
CA ARG A 43 -14.37 0.75 -7.44
C ARG A 43 -13.63 1.66 -6.46
N PHE A 44 -12.54 2.23 -6.95
CA PHE A 44 -11.89 3.37 -6.30
C PHE A 44 -12.73 4.63 -6.43
N VAL A 45 -12.72 5.44 -5.41
CA VAL A 45 -13.35 6.76 -5.40
C VAL A 45 -12.44 7.77 -4.69
N GLN A 46 -12.38 8.96 -5.21
CA GLN A 46 -11.68 10.06 -4.56
C GLN A 46 -12.59 10.64 -3.45
N VAL A 47 -12.12 10.54 -2.21
CA VAL A 47 -12.86 10.96 -1.01
C VAL A 47 -12.31 12.25 -0.39
N GLY A 48 -11.40 12.90 -1.08
CA GLY A 48 -10.76 14.16 -0.69
C GLY A 48 -9.56 14.47 -1.57
N ALA A 49 -8.91 15.61 -1.39
CA ALA A 49 -7.72 15.99 -2.14
C ALA A 49 -6.63 14.90 -1.97
N ASN A 50 -6.24 14.24 -3.07
CA ASN A 50 -5.29 13.12 -3.10
C ASN A 50 -5.62 11.94 -2.16
N LYS A 51 -6.88 11.84 -1.68
CA LYS A 51 -7.34 10.75 -0.83
C LYS A 51 -8.28 9.85 -1.61
N TRP A 52 -7.95 8.55 -1.63
CA TRP A 52 -8.72 7.54 -2.35
C TRP A 52 -9.18 6.45 -1.39
N ALA A 53 -10.35 5.92 -1.63
CA ALA A 53 -10.89 4.74 -0.97
C ALA A 53 -11.32 3.70 -2.00
N TYR A 54 -11.42 2.44 -1.61
CA TYR A 54 -12.05 1.41 -2.41
C TYR A 54 -13.28 0.88 -1.68
N LEU A 55 -14.39 0.82 -2.38
CA LEU A 55 -15.64 0.25 -1.88
C LEU A 55 -15.82 -1.14 -2.47
N ASN A 56 -16.10 -2.12 -1.61
CA ASN A 56 -16.38 -3.49 -2.05
C ASN A 56 -17.75 -3.59 -2.75
N GLN A 57 -18.11 -4.81 -3.15
CA GLN A 57 -19.41 -5.07 -3.80
C GLN A 57 -20.62 -4.67 -2.96
N ASN A 58 -20.49 -4.64 -1.64
CA ASN A 58 -21.55 -4.22 -0.72
C ASN A 58 -21.53 -2.70 -0.43
N GLY A 59 -20.64 -1.93 -1.08
CA GLY A 59 -20.48 -0.51 -0.87
C GLY A 59 -19.79 -0.15 0.45
N GLN A 60 -19.12 -1.09 1.09
CA GLN A 60 -18.37 -0.87 2.32
C GLN A 60 -16.92 -0.53 1.99
N LYS A 61 -16.33 0.41 2.74
CA LYS A 61 -14.91 0.71 2.62
C LYS A 61 -14.07 -0.50 3.02
N VAL A 62 -13.01 -0.78 2.28
CA VAL A 62 -12.02 -1.78 2.65
C VAL A 62 -10.94 -1.16 3.52
N VAL A 63 -10.30 -1.97 4.38
CA VAL A 63 -9.18 -1.57 5.25
C VAL A 63 -8.11 -2.65 5.26
N GLY A 64 -6.89 -2.28 5.65
CA GLY A 64 -5.75 -3.18 5.68
C GLY A 64 -5.23 -3.53 4.28
N LEU A 65 -4.54 -4.66 4.19
CA LEU A 65 -3.92 -5.12 2.95
C LEU A 65 -4.97 -5.80 2.05
N GLN A 66 -5.09 -5.34 0.81
CA GLN A 66 -6.12 -5.78 -0.13
C GLN A 66 -5.53 -6.08 -1.51
N HIS A 67 -5.91 -7.21 -2.10
CA HIS A 67 -5.66 -7.50 -3.51
C HIS A 67 -6.85 -7.04 -4.34
N ILE A 68 -6.61 -6.11 -5.26
CA ILE A 68 -7.63 -5.56 -6.14
C ILE A 68 -7.09 -5.62 -7.57
N ASN A 69 -7.77 -6.33 -8.45
CA ASN A 69 -7.37 -6.49 -9.86
C ASN A 69 -5.91 -6.96 -10.03
N GLY A 70 -5.47 -7.92 -9.22
CA GLY A 70 -4.12 -8.49 -9.26
C GLY A 70 -3.02 -7.63 -8.65
N LYS A 71 -3.35 -6.48 -8.08
CA LYS A 71 -2.41 -5.55 -7.44
C LYS A 71 -2.69 -5.46 -5.95
N LEU A 72 -1.65 -5.19 -5.18
CA LEU A 72 -1.71 -5.12 -3.73
C LEU A 72 -1.75 -3.65 -3.28
N TYR A 73 -2.71 -3.33 -2.41
CA TYR A 73 -2.91 -2.01 -1.83
C TYR A 73 -3.05 -2.09 -0.31
N TYR A 74 -2.84 -0.99 0.36
CA TYR A 74 -3.15 -0.87 1.78
C TYR A 74 -4.09 0.31 2.03
N PHE A 75 -5.13 0.07 2.82
CA PHE A 75 -6.06 1.09 3.26
C PHE A 75 -5.97 1.25 4.77
N GLU A 76 -5.82 2.47 5.22
CA GLU A 76 -5.76 2.80 6.64
C GLU A 76 -7.11 2.53 7.34
N GLY A 77 -7.16 2.57 8.67
CA GLY A 77 -8.39 2.28 9.43
C GLY A 77 -9.58 3.18 9.06
N ASN A 78 -9.31 4.39 8.56
CA ASN A 78 -10.35 5.28 8.02
C ASN A 78 -10.78 4.94 6.57
N GLY A 79 -10.16 3.93 5.94
CA GLY A 79 -10.43 3.50 4.56
C GLY A 79 -9.67 4.30 3.49
N VAL A 80 -8.77 5.21 3.88
CA VAL A 80 -7.95 5.96 2.91
C VAL A 80 -6.76 5.13 2.46
N GLN A 81 -6.54 5.08 1.15
CA GLN A 81 -5.42 4.37 0.53
C GLN A 81 -4.07 4.96 0.98
N ALA A 82 -3.16 4.11 1.43
CA ALA A 82 -1.78 4.50 1.73
C ALA A 82 -1.01 4.73 0.43
N LYS A 83 -0.28 5.85 0.36
CA LYS A 83 0.59 6.22 -0.76
C LYS A 83 1.89 6.80 -0.23
N GLY A 84 3.02 6.51 -0.91
CA GLY A 84 4.34 7.01 -0.54
C GLY A 84 4.80 6.56 0.86
N LYS A 85 4.34 5.41 1.34
CA LYS A 85 4.58 4.95 2.71
C LYS A 85 5.21 3.57 2.78
N LEU A 86 6.17 3.42 3.69
CA LEU A 86 6.66 2.13 4.15
C LEU A 86 5.81 1.70 5.36
N LEU A 87 5.10 0.60 5.25
CA LEU A 87 4.22 0.08 6.29
C LEU A 87 4.58 -1.35 6.65
N THR A 88 4.36 -1.71 7.92
CA THR A 88 4.48 -3.08 8.40
C THR A 88 3.09 -3.67 8.60
N TYR A 89 2.85 -4.80 7.95
CA TYR A 89 1.61 -5.56 8.11
C TYR A 89 1.94 -7.02 8.40
N ARG A 90 1.46 -7.55 9.52
CA ARG A 90 1.72 -8.92 9.97
C ARG A 90 3.21 -9.30 9.95
N GLY A 91 4.07 -8.40 10.44
CA GLY A 91 5.52 -8.61 10.51
C GLY A 91 6.28 -8.47 9.18
N LYS A 92 5.61 -8.17 8.07
CA LYS A 92 6.22 -7.92 6.75
C LYS A 92 6.13 -6.44 6.39
N LYS A 93 7.19 -5.90 5.80
CA LYS A 93 7.20 -4.51 5.32
C LYS A 93 6.85 -4.43 3.86
N TYR A 94 6.08 -3.42 3.50
CA TYR A 94 5.65 -3.09 2.15
C TYR A 94 5.86 -1.60 1.91
N TYR A 95 6.22 -1.22 0.70
CA TYR A 95 6.19 0.17 0.30
C TYR A 95 5.12 0.39 -0.75
N PHE A 96 4.25 1.35 -0.50
CA PHE A 96 3.15 1.70 -1.41
C PHE A 96 3.54 2.93 -2.21
N ASP A 97 3.51 2.80 -3.53
CA ASP A 97 3.94 3.83 -4.48
C ASP A 97 3.22 5.16 -4.24
N ALA A 98 3.95 6.27 -4.36
CA ALA A 98 3.42 7.60 -4.04
C ALA A 98 2.32 8.08 -4.99
N ASN A 99 2.32 7.58 -6.24
CA ASN A 99 1.34 7.97 -7.25
C ASN A 99 0.17 6.98 -7.30
N SER A 100 0.47 5.71 -7.55
CA SER A 100 -0.54 4.67 -7.74
C SER A 100 -1.08 4.11 -6.42
N GLY A 101 -0.28 4.12 -5.35
CA GLY A 101 -0.58 3.42 -4.09
C GLY A 101 -0.47 1.90 -4.19
N GLU A 102 0.03 1.35 -5.30
CA GLU A 102 0.30 -0.07 -5.45
C GLU A 102 1.53 -0.48 -4.64
N ALA A 103 1.52 -1.67 -4.05
CA ALA A 103 2.72 -2.21 -3.43
C ALA A 103 3.83 -2.38 -4.47
N VAL A 104 5.00 -1.86 -4.16
CA VAL A 104 6.18 -1.99 -5.00
C VAL A 104 6.65 -3.44 -5.00
N THR A 105 7.00 -3.97 -6.17
CA THR A 105 7.49 -5.33 -6.36
C THR A 105 8.76 -5.35 -7.18
N ASN A 106 9.64 -6.34 -6.94
CA ASN A 106 10.84 -6.63 -7.72
C ASN A 106 11.76 -5.41 -7.97
N ARG A 107 11.86 -4.50 -6.99
CA ARG A 107 12.75 -3.33 -7.13
C ARG A 107 13.27 -2.77 -5.81
N PHE A 108 14.32 -1.98 -5.92
CA PHE A 108 14.85 -1.19 -4.82
C PHE A 108 14.06 0.10 -4.63
N ILE A 109 13.88 0.50 -3.38
CA ILE A 109 13.34 1.81 -2.98
C ILE A 109 14.26 2.44 -1.95
N GLN A 110 14.64 3.67 -2.18
CA GLN A 110 15.30 4.50 -1.17
C GLN A 110 14.24 5.22 -0.35
N ILE A 111 14.17 4.88 0.94
CA ILE A 111 13.18 5.46 1.86
C ILE A 111 13.67 6.80 2.43
N SER A 112 14.98 6.89 2.67
CA SER A 112 15.67 8.11 3.11
C SER A 112 17.12 8.06 2.66
N HIS A 113 17.89 9.14 2.85
CA HIS A 113 19.28 9.18 2.43
C HIS A 113 20.06 7.96 2.94
N GLY A 114 20.64 7.18 2.01
CA GLY A 114 21.43 5.98 2.30
C GLY A 114 20.64 4.76 2.79
N VAL A 115 19.33 4.84 2.96
CA VAL A 115 18.49 3.72 3.45
C VAL A 115 17.69 3.11 2.32
N TRP A 116 18.11 1.92 1.89
CA TRP A 116 17.52 1.19 0.78
C TRP A 116 16.86 -0.11 1.24
N TYR A 117 15.76 -0.44 0.60
CA TYR A 117 15.07 -1.73 0.71
C TYR A 117 14.94 -2.35 -0.67
N TYR A 118 14.84 -3.67 -0.74
CA TYR A 118 14.39 -4.38 -1.93
C TYR A 118 13.09 -5.11 -1.61
N PHE A 119 12.12 -4.95 -2.47
CA PHE A 119 10.81 -5.62 -2.35
C PHE A 119 10.73 -6.75 -3.38
N ASN A 120 10.39 -7.96 -2.91
CA ASN A 120 10.26 -9.15 -3.76
C ASN A 120 8.99 -9.12 -4.61
N ALA A 121 8.73 -10.20 -5.37
CA ALA A 121 7.55 -10.32 -6.23
C ALA A 121 6.21 -10.22 -5.45
N SER A 122 6.21 -10.55 -4.16
CA SER A 122 5.04 -10.43 -3.29
C SER A 122 4.92 -9.06 -2.62
N GLY A 123 5.78 -8.09 -2.97
CA GLY A 123 5.82 -6.75 -2.38
C GLY A 123 6.41 -6.70 -0.98
N GLN A 124 7.02 -7.78 -0.48
CA GLN A 124 7.60 -7.84 0.85
C GLN A 124 9.07 -7.43 0.82
N ALA A 125 9.50 -6.59 1.77
CA ALA A 125 10.90 -6.28 1.95
C ALA A 125 11.67 -7.55 2.32
N VAL A 126 12.78 -7.79 1.62
CA VAL A 126 13.66 -8.94 1.88
C VAL A 126 14.58 -8.68 3.05
N THR A 127 15.06 -9.76 3.68
CA THR A 127 16.06 -9.75 4.77
C THR A 127 17.12 -10.81 4.53
N GLY A 128 18.25 -10.67 5.21
CA GLY A 128 19.35 -11.62 5.09
C GLY A 128 20.09 -11.56 3.75
N GLU A 129 20.75 -12.64 3.41
CA GLU A 129 21.47 -12.77 2.15
C GLU A 129 20.51 -12.96 0.96
N GLN A 130 20.69 -12.16 -0.08
CA GLN A 130 19.91 -12.22 -1.31
C GLN A 130 20.83 -12.17 -2.53
N VAL A 131 20.44 -12.87 -3.59
CA VAL A 131 21.08 -12.72 -4.90
C VAL A 131 20.11 -11.99 -5.81
N ILE A 132 20.44 -10.76 -6.16
CA ILE A 132 19.61 -9.89 -6.99
C ILE A 132 20.43 -9.42 -8.18
N ASN A 133 19.97 -9.71 -9.39
CA ASN A 133 20.69 -9.41 -10.63
C ASN A 133 22.14 -9.95 -10.64
N GLY A 134 22.34 -11.15 -10.08
CA GLY A 134 23.66 -11.79 -9.99
C GLY A 134 24.57 -11.24 -8.86
N GLN A 135 24.14 -10.24 -8.13
CA GLN A 135 24.89 -9.65 -7.02
C GLN A 135 24.45 -10.25 -5.69
N HIS A 136 25.43 -10.64 -4.85
CA HIS A 136 25.16 -11.05 -3.48
C HIS A 136 25.05 -9.83 -2.58
N LEU A 137 23.87 -9.56 -2.07
CA LEU A 137 23.53 -8.44 -1.21
C LEU A 137 23.11 -8.95 0.17
N TYR A 138 23.15 -8.09 1.15
CA TYR A 138 22.67 -8.41 2.49
C TYR A 138 21.71 -7.30 2.98
N PHE A 139 20.62 -7.74 3.57
CA PHE A 139 19.62 -6.88 4.20
C PHE A 139 19.54 -7.25 5.69
N ASP A 140 19.57 -6.25 6.55
CA ASP A 140 19.47 -6.48 7.99
C ASP A 140 18.08 -7.02 8.41
N ALA A 141 17.90 -7.33 9.68
CA ALA A 141 16.62 -7.84 10.19
C ALA A 141 15.45 -6.87 9.99
N SER A 142 15.74 -5.57 9.80
CA SER A 142 14.73 -4.55 9.49
C SER A 142 14.45 -4.41 7.99
N GLY A 143 15.17 -5.16 7.12
CA GLY A 143 15.08 -5.10 5.67
C GLY A 143 15.93 -4.00 5.02
N ARG A 144 16.80 -3.30 5.77
CA ARG A 144 17.68 -2.26 5.23
C ARG A 144 18.89 -2.90 4.56
N GLN A 145 19.20 -2.47 3.33
CA GLN A 145 20.40 -2.93 2.63
C GLN A 145 21.67 -2.54 3.41
N VAL A 146 22.54 -3.51 3.62
CA VAL A 146 23.86 -3.27 4.22
C VAL A 146 24.82 -2.76 3.15
N LYS A 147 25.47 -1.63 3.43
CA LYS A 147 26.51 -1.01 2.61
C LYS A 147 27.65 -0.52 3.48
N GLY A 148 28.90 -0.57 2.96
CA GLY A 148 30.08 -0.01 3.58
C GLY A 148 30.50 -0.67 4.91
N ARG A 149 30.06 -1.91 5.19
CA ARG A 149 30.38 -2.56 6.45
C ARG A 149 30.51 -4.09 6.34
N TYR A 150 31.07 -4.67 7.37
CA TYR A 150 31.16 -6.12 7.53
C TYR A 150 29.91 -6.70 8.19
N VAL A 151 29.53 -7.89 7.74
CA VAL A 151 28.46 -8.71 8.35
C VAL A 151 28.95 -10.16 8.43
N TRP A 152 28.60 -10.85 9.51
CA TRP A 152 28.79 -12.29 9.63
C TRP A 152 27.64 -13.00 8.91
N VAL A 153 27.99 -13.78 7.90
CA VAL A 153 27.05 -14.57 7.10
C VAL A 153 27.54 -16.01 7.06
N LYS A 154 26.76 -16.92 7.62
CA LYS A 154 27.10 -18.36 7.65
C LYS A 154 28.53 -18.64 8.16
N GLY A 155 28.93 -17.97 9.26
CA GLY A 155 30.23 -18.13 9.86
C GLY A 155 31.39 -17.42 9.15
N GLN A 156 31.13 -16.65 8.09
CA GLN A 156 32.12 -15.85 7.37
C GLN A 156 31.89 -14.36 7.56
N ARG A 157 32.95 -13.62 7.85
CA ARG A 157 32.93 -12.16 7.88
C ARG A 157 33.03 -11.63 6.47
N ARG A 158 31.96 -10.99 5.96
CA ARG A 158 31.85 -10.48 4.59
C ARG A 158 31.71 -8.96 4.58
N TYR A 159 32.48 -8.30 3.73
CA TYR A 159 32.35 -6.86 3.50
C TYR A 159 31.40 -6.61 2.33
N TYR A 160 30.46 -5.69 2.53
CA TYR A 160 29.53 -5.24 1.50
C TYR A 160 29.92 -3.84 1.05
N ASP A 161 30.10 -3.66 -0.25
CA ASP A 161 30.57 -2.43 -0.89
C ASP A 161 29.73 -1.21 -0.47
N ALA A 162 30.40 -0.06 -0.29
CA ALA A 162 29.76 1.14 0.20
C ALA A 162 28.79 1.79 -0.80
N ASN A 163 29.00 1.58 -2.11
CA ASN A 163 28.19 2.20 -3.15
C ASN A 163 27.03 1.30 -3.54
N ILE A 164 27.33 0.07 -3.99
CA ILE A 164 26.33 -0.86 -4.53
C ILE A 164 25.83 -1.87 -3.49
N GLY A 165 26.57 -2.08 -2.39
CA GLY A 165 26.22 -3.04 -1.35
C GLY A 165 26.46 -4.49 -1.74
N ALA A 166 27.22 -4.76 -2.81
CA ALA A 166 27.56 -6.12 -3.20
C ALA A 166 28.67 -6.70 -2.31
N TRP A 167 28.62 -8.01 -2.05
CA TRP A 167 29.68 -8.70 -1.32
C TRP A 167 31.00 -8.63 -2.11
N VAL A 168 32.01 -8.04 -1.47
CA VAL A 168 33.38 -7.98 -2.00
C VAL A 168 34.09 -9.29 -1.61
N ARG A 169 34.24 -10.19 -2.57
CA ARG A 169 35.04 -11.42 -2.39
C ARG A 169 36.52 -11.02 -2.43
N LYS A 170 37.28 -11.31 -1.36
CA LYS A 170 38.75 -11.26 -1.46
C LYS A 170 39.18 -12.32 -2.49
N ARG A 171 39.92 -11.90 -3.46
CA ARG A 171 40.63 -12.81 -4.38
C ARG A 171 41.75 -13.51 -3.63
#